data_df1060e17bf988495cca6e288187fb3b
#
_entry.id   df1060e17bf988495cca6e288187fb3b
#
_cell.length_a   1.000
_cell.length_b   1.000
_cell.length_c   1.000
_cell.angle_alpha   90.00
_cell.angle_beta   90.00
_cell.angle_gamma   90.00
#
_symmetry.space_group_name_H-M   'P 1'
#
loop_
_entity.id
_entity.type
_entity.pdbx_description
1 polymer ?
#
loop_
_entity_poly.entity_id
_entity_poly.type
_entity_poly.pdbx_seq_one_letter_code
_entity_poly.pdbx_strand_id
1 'polypeptide(L)'
;MPQLVRQLSPKIGSETDLRPAVEFLNSIILESRERSVSSIVTRERERERERERERGGGMGWAIALHGGAGDIPLNLPPERREPREAALRHCLDIGVAALKHNKSPLDVVELVVRELENHPHFNAGKGSVLTSDGTVEMEACIMDGRTQKCGAVSGLTTVVNAISLARLVMEKTPHIYLAFDGAEAFAREQGVETTEKSHFVTSENIERLKQAQEANRVQIDYTQPIPKEPTKETTIADGDSQIGTVGCVAVDNQGNLASATSTGGLVNKMVGRIGDTPIIGAGTYANSLCAVSATGKGESIMRATVARDVAALMEYKGLSLEEAAAYVVGECAPKGTAGLVAVSAKGEVTMQFNTTGMFRACATEDGYSEIAIWPSV
;
A
#
# COMPACT_ATOMS: atom_id res chain seq x y z
N MET A 1 4.32 -25.01 -46.33
CA MET A 1 5.05 -26.20 -45.84
C MET A 1 5.73 -27.09 -46.92
N PRO A 2 5.20 -27.38 -48.16
CA PRO A 2 5.91 -28.22 -49.11
C PRO A 2 7.09 -27.59 -49.85
N GLN A 3 7.27 -26.28 -49.86
CA GLN A 3 8.36 -25.62 -50.58
C GLN A 3 9.66 -25.48 -49.79
N LEU A 4 9.61 -25.44 -48.44
CA LEU A 4 10.79 -25.33 -47.58
C LEU A 4 11.56 -26.64 -47.46
N VAL A 5 10.87 -27.78 -47.56
CA VAL A 5 11.49 -29.12 -47.49
C VAL A 5 12.28 -29.47 -48.75
N ARG A 6 12.02 -28.83 -49.91
CA ARG A 6 12.77 -29.06 -51.16
C ARG A 6 14.10 -28.31 -51.27
N GLN A 7 14.38 -27.35 -50.42
CA GLN A 7 15.64 -26.60 -50.44
C GLN A 7 16.75 -27.17 -49.55
N LEU A 8 16.45 -28.16 -48.72
CA LEU A 8 17.41 -28.75 -47.75
C LEU A 8 17.97 -30.13 -48.15
N SER A 9 17.75 -30.59 -49.37
CA SER A 9 18.29 -31.84 -49.84
C SER A 9 19.19 -31.58 -51.08
N PRO A 10 20.48 -31.52 -51.00
CA PRO A 10 21.36 -32.67 -50.91
C PRO A 10 22.75 -32.38 -50.27
N LYS A 11 22.94 -32.57 -48.99
CA LYS A 11 24.26 -32.66 -48.37
C LYS A 11 24.18 -33.23 -46.94
N ILE A 12 23.54 -34.35 -46.76
CA ILE A 12 23.55 -35.02 -45.44
C ILE A 12 24.22 -36.38 -45.61
N GLY A 13 25.48 -36.42 -45.19
CA GLY A 13 26.25 -37.64 -45.09
C GLY A 13 26.65 -37.97 -43.66
N SER A 14 25.74 -38.45 -42.86
CA SER A 14 25.84 -39.24 -41.64
C SER A 14 24.80 -38.85 -40.56
N GLU A 15 24.34 -39.79 -39.79
CA GLU A 15 23.29 -39.64 -38.74
C GLU A 15 23.65 -38.67 -37.57
N THR A 16 24.93 -38.25 -37.50
CA THR A 16 25.44 -37.34 -36.48
C THR A 16 25.18 -35.85 -36.75
N ASP A 17 24.77 -35.48 -37.97
CA ASP A 17 24.60 -34.07 -38.39
C ASP A 17 23.15 -33.55 -38.28
N LEU A 18 22.20 -34.40 -37.82
CA LEU A 18 20.79 -34.03 -37.73
C LEU A 18 20.40 -33.34 -36.42
N ARG A 19 21.18 -33.42 -35.35
CA ARG A 19 20.87 -32.86 -34.05
C ARG A 19 20.62 -31.32 -34.06
N PRO A 20 21.51 -30.52 -34.69
CA PRO A 20 21.27 -29.06 -34.72
C PRO A 20 20.01 -28.67 -35.50
N ALA A 21 19.68 -29.41 -36.55
CA ALA A 21 18.48 -29.15 -37.35
C ALA A 21 17.16 -29.52 -36.58
N VAL A 22 17.21 -30.57 -35.79
CA VAL A 22 16.09 -30.99 -34.93
C VAL A 22 15.93 -30.02 -33.76
N GLU A 23 16.98 -29.54 -33.15
CA GLU A 23 16.95 -28.53 -32.08
C GLU A 23 16.40 -27.19 -32.59
N PHE A 24 16.84 -26.76 -33.78
CA PHE A 24 16.31 -25.56 -34.45
C PHE A 24 14.84 -25.67 -34.81
N LEU A 25 14.37 -26.82 -35.32
CA LEU A 25 12.97 -27.07 -35.62
C LEU A 25 12.11 -27.11 -34.33
N ASN A 26 12.62 -27.69 -33.27
CA ASN A 26 11.94 -27.71 -31.98
C ASN A 26 11.83 -26.30 -31.37
N SER A 27 12.86 -25.45 -31.51
CA SER A 27 12.77 -24.06 -31.05
C SER A 27 11.73 -23.26 -31.80
N ILE A 28 11.63 -23.41 -33.13
CA ILE A 28 10.60 -22.76 -33.97
C ILE A 28 9.19 -23.25 -33.61
N ILE A 29 9.03 -24.55 -33.33
CA ILE A 29 7.75 -25.13 -32.93
C ILE A 29 7.33 -24.62 -31.54
N LEU A 30 8.27 -24.51 -30.60
CA LEU A 30 8.04 -23.94 -29.27
C LEU A 30 7.64 -22.46 -29.35
N GLU A 31 8.40 -21.65 -30.08
CA GLU A 31 8.06 -20.23 -30.27
C GLU A 31 6.71 -20.04 -30.97
N SER A 32 6.36 -20.90 -31.95
CA SER A 32 5.07 -20.83 -32.64
C SER A 32 3.90 -21.24 -31.72
N ARG A 33 4.11 -22.19 -30.80
CA ARG A 33 3.13 -22.59 -29.79
C ARG A 33 2.95 -21.49 -28.73
N GLU A 34 4.03 -20.89 -28.26
CA GLU A 34 3.97 -19.77 -27.29
C GLU A 34 3.25 -18.56 -27.87
N ARG A 35 3.52 -18.17 -29.12
CA ARG A 35 2.78 -17.11 -29.85
C ARG A 35 1.31 -17.46 -30.03
N SER A 36 1.00 -18.72 -30.32
CA SER A 36 -0.39 -19.18 -30.51
C SER A 36 -1.16 -19.17 -29.18
N VAL A 37 -0.55 -19.64 -28.09
CA VAL A 37 -1.14 -19.60 -26.74
C VAL A 37 -1.32 -18.16 -26.28
N SER A 38 -0.32 -17.30 -26.47
CA SER A 38 -0.41 -15.88 -26.16
C SER A 38 -1.55 -15.19 -26.91
N SER A 39 -1.74 -15.49 -28.20
CA SER A 39 -2.82 -14.91 -29.00
C SER A 39 -4.21 -15.39 -28.59
N ILE A 40 -4.34 -16.64 -28.14
CA ILE A 40 -5.61 -17.20 -27.64
C ILE A 40 -5.96 -16.55 -26.30
N VAL A 41 -5.01 -16.47 -25.38
CA VAL A 41 -5.19 -15.81 -24.06
C VAL A 41 -5.56 -14.33 -24.25
N THR A 42 -4.93 -13.64 -25.19
CA THR A 42 -5.26 -12.23 -25.50
C THR A 42 -6.69 -12.09 -26.02
N ARG A 43 -7.13 -12.96 -26.94
CA ARG A 43 -8.49 -12.93 -27.48
C ARG A 43 -9.56 -13.33 -26.46
N GLU A 44 -9.26 -14.25 -25.55
CA GLU A 44 -10.18 -14.60 -24.46
C GLU A 44 -10.33 -13.43 -23.48
N ARG A 45 -9.26 -12.76 -23.13
CA ARG A 45 -9.27 -11.53 -22.31
C ARG A 45 -10.03 -10.38 -22.99
N GLU A 46 -9.88 -10.20 -24.29
CA GLU A 46 -10.64 -9.20 -25.05
C GLU A 46 -12.15 -9.52 -25.05
N ARG A 47 -12.55 -10.78 -25.25
CA ARG A 47 -13.94 -11.21 -25.17
C ARG A 47 -14.52 -11.09 -23.76
N GLU A 48 -13.72 -11.32 -22.74
CA GLU A 48 -14.14 -11.16 -21.35
C GLU A 48 -14.35 -9.68 -21.01
N ARG A 49 -13.45 -8.79 -21.46
CA ARG A 49 -13.62 -7.33 -21.39
C ARG A 49 -14.84 -6.82 -22.17
N GLU A 50 -15.14 -7.39 -23.34
CA GLU A 50 -16.36 -7.07 -24.11
C GLU A 50 -17.62 -7.52 -23.37
N ARG A 51 -17.63 -8.73 -22.82
CA ARG A 51 -18.74 -9.23 -21.98
C ARG A 51 -18.95 -8.41 -20.72
N GLU A 52 -17.87 -7.94 -20.08
CA GLU A 52 -17.95 -7.03 -18.93
C GLU A 52 -18.53 -5.67 -19.34
N ARG A 53 -18.15 -5.12 -20.49
CA ARG A 53 -18.75 -3.90 -21.07
C ARG A 53 -20.23 -4.09 -21.40
N GLU A 54 -20.62 -5.24 -21.97
CA GLU A 54 -22.01 -5.57 -22.32
C GLU A 54 -22.89 -5.83 -21.09
N ARG A 55 -22.33 -6.27 -19.96
CA ARG A 55 -23.08 -6.47 -18.71
C ARG A 55 -23.50 -5.18 -18.02
N GLY A 56 -23.14 -4.01 -18.56
CA GLY A 56 -23.65 -2.71 -18.09
C GLY A 56 -23.29 -2.41 -16.62
N GLY A 57 -22.17 -2.95 -16.14
CA GLY A 57 -21.63 -2.58 -14.84
C GLY A 57 -21.18 -1.11 -14.91
N GLY A 58 -22.04 -0.19 -14.52
CA GLY A 58 -21.66 1.19 -14.27
C GLY A 58 -20.46 1.15 -13.32
N MET A 59 -19.45 2.01 -13.56
CA MET A 59 -18.36 2.20 -12.61
C MET A 59 -18.98 2.65 -11.29
N GLY A 60 -19.00 1.75 -10.30
CA GLY A 60 -19.48 2.04 -8.97
C GLY A 60 -18.38 2.68 -8.12
N TRP A 61 -18.77 3.48 -7.11
CA TRP A 61 -17.80 3.95 -6.15
C TRP A 61 -17.26 2.77 -5.31
N ALA A 62 -16.00 2.89 -4.91
CA ALA A 62 -15.37 1.96 -3.97
C ALA A 62 -14.39 2.70 -3.05
N ILE A 63 -14.20 2.16 -1.87
CA ILE A 63 -13.27 2.66 -0.86
C ILE A 63 -12.59 1.51 -0.15
N ALA A 64 -11.30 1.65 0.13
CA ALA A 64 -10.58 0.77 1.02
C ALA A 64 -9.64 1.57 1.93
N LEU A 65 -9.50 1.11 3.18
CA LEU A 65 -8.62 1.75 4.16
C LEU A 65 -7.88 0.72 5.01
N HIS A 66 -6.75 1.13 5.55
CA HIS A 66 -5.97 0.32 6.49
C HIS A 66 -5.58 1.09 7.74
N GLY A 67 -5.51 0.39 8.84
CA GLY A 67 -4.98 0.84 10.13
C GLY A 67 -3.59 0.29 10.43
N GLY A 68 -2.93 -0.32 9.44
CA GLY A 68 -1.58 -0.87 9.55
C GLY A 68 -1.48 -2.36 9.34
N ALA A 69 -0.36 -2.80 8.73
CA ALA A 69 0.03 -4.20 8.60
C ALA A 69 1.26 -4.48 9.46
N GLY A 70 1.36 -5.71 9.97
CA GLY A 70 2.49 -6.12 10.80
C GLY A 70 2.32 -7.51 11.41
N ASP A 71 3.12 -7.78 12.42
CA ASP A 71 3.05 -9.03 13.18
C ASP A 71 1.93 -8.97 14.23
N ILE A 72 0.69 -9.00 13.76
CA ILE A 72 -0.51 -8.94 14.60
C ILE A 72 -0.84 -10.33 15.11
N PRO A 73 -0.75 -10.60 16.41
CA PRO A 73 -1.00 -11.94 16.97
C PRO A 73 -2.40 -12.43 16.65
N LEU A 74 -2.55 -13.72 16.27
CA LEU A 74 -3.85 -14.34 16.00
C LEU A 74 -4.77 -14.36 17.24
N ASN A 75 -4.20 -14.30 18.43
CA ASN A 75 -4.87 -14.26 19.72
C ASN A 75 -4.92 -12.85 20.32
N LEU A 76 -4.90 -11.79 19.48
CA LEU A 76 -4.99 -10.40 19.96
C LEU A 76 -6.19 -10.23 20.90
N PRO A 77 -5.98 -9.79 22.16
CA PRO A 77 -7.04 -9.64 23.13
C PRO A 77 -8.19 -8.73 22.67
N PRO A 78 -9.45 -9.03 22.99
CA PRO A 78 -10.61 -8.23 22.59
C PRO A 78 -10.47 -6.75 22.94
N GLU A 79 -9.91 -6.43 24.12
CA GLU A 79 -9.72 -5.05 24.60
C GLU A 79 -8.80 -4.23 23.68
N ARG A 80 -7.93 -4.89 22.93
CA ARG A 80 -7.03 -4.27 21.95
C ARG A 80 -7.58 -4.33 20.53
N ARG A 81 -8.33 -5.38 20.20
CA ARG A 81 -8.91 -5.62 18.87
C ARG A 81 -10.16 -4.76 18.63
N GLU A 82 -11.16 -4.86 19.52
CA GLU A 82 -12.48 -4.26 19.32
C GLU A 82 -12.44 -2.73 19.12
N PRO A 83 -11.66 -1.95 19.90
CA PRO A 83 -11.57 -0.50 19.66
C PRO A 83 -11.03 -0.15 18.28
N ARG A 84 -10.11 -0.96 17.72
CA ARG A 84 -9.53 -0.75 16.40
C ARG A 84 -10.52 -1.12 15.29
N GLU A 85 -11.23 -2.23 15.43
CA GLU A 85 -12.30 -2.63 14.52
C GLU A 85 -13.45 -1.59 14.52
N ALA A 86 -13.83 -1.09 15.68
CA ALA A 86 -14.84 -0.03 15.79
C ALA A 86 -14.39 1.28 15.13
N ALA A 87 -13.12 1.67 15.30
CA ALA A 87 -12.56 2.85 14.66
C ALA A 87 -12.49 2.69 13.14
N LEU A 88 -12.06 1.51 12.62
CA LEU A 88 -12.09 1.22 11.19
C LEU A 88 -13.50 1.31 10.61
N ARG A 89 -14.50 0.75 11.31
CA ARG A 89 -15.91 0.84 10.90
C ARG A 89 -16.37 2.27 10.82
N HIS A 90 -16.11 3.06 11.86
CA HIS A 90 -16.46 4.48 11.89
C HIS A 90 -15.85 5.25 10.72
N CYS A 91 -14.53 5.07 10.47
CA CYS A 91 -13.84 5.71 9.36
C CYS A 91 -14.39 5.26 7.99
N LEU A 92 -14.70 3.96 7.83
CA LEU A 92 -15.31 3.43 6.62
C LEU A 92 -16.70 4.04 6.39
N ASP A 93 -17.56 4.11 7.42
CA ASP A 93 -18.90 4.65 7.33
C ASP A 93 -18.90 6.14 6.92
N ILE A 94 -17.96 6.92 7.46
CA ILE A 94 -17.74 8.33 7.06
C ILE A 94 -17.36 8.42 5.58
N GLY A 95 -16.40 7.60 5.13
CA GLY A 95 -15.97 7.58 3.74
C GLY A 95 -17.09 7.16 2.77
N VAL A 96 -17.84 6.12 3.12
CA VAL A 96 -19.02 5.65 2.36
C VAL A 96 -20.08 6.74 2.28
N ALA A 97 -20.39 7.40 3.41
CA ALA A 97 -21.35 8.50 3.42
C ALA A 97 -20.91 9.65 2.50
N ALA A 98 -19.62 10.00 2.52
CA ALA A 98 -19.06 11.04 1.67
C ALA A 98 -19.15 10.69 0.17
N LEU A 99 -18.84 9.44 -0.22
CA LEU A 99 -18.99 8.95 -1.60
C LEU A 99 -20.44 8.97 -2.07
N LYS A 100 -21.38 8.50 -1.22
CA LYS A 100 -22.83 8.55 -1.51
C LYS A 100 -23.36 9.97 -1.68
N HIS A 101 -22.70 10.97 -1.07
CA HIS A 101 -23.00 12.39 -1.26
C HIS A 101 -22.19 13.03 -2.40
N ASN A 102 -21.59 12.22 -3.30
CA ASN A 102 -20.80 12.66 -4.45
C ASN A 102 -19.62 13.59 -4.10
N LYS A 103 -19.00 13.39 -2.93
CA LYS A 103 -17.72 14.03 -2.62
C LYS A 103 -16.65 13.48 -3.54
N SER A 104 -15.68 14.32 -3.93
CA SER A 104 -14.54 13.86 -4.72
C SER A 104 -13.73 12.79 -3.97
N PRO A 105 -13.13 11.80 -4.64
CA PRO A 105 -12.25 10.83 -3.99
C PRO A 105 -11.14 11.48 -3.16
N LEU A 106 -10.61 12.60 -3.63
CA LEU A 106 -9.59 13.36 -2.93
C LEU A 106 -10.08 13.91 -1.58
N ASP A 107 -11.32 14.42 -1.52
CA ASP A 107 -11.95 14.88 -0.27
C ASP A 107 -12.26 13.71 0.66
N VAL A 108 -12.64 12.56 0.09
CA VAL A 108 -12.96 11.35 0.84
C VAL A 108 -11.72 10.78 1.52
N VAL A 109 -10.61 10.61 0.78
CA VAL A 109 -9.40 10.03 1.37
C VAL A 109 -8.76 10.95 2.42
N GLU A 110 -8.82 12.28 2.21
CA GLU A 110 -8.39 13.24 3.24
C GLU A 110 -9.26 13.11 4.50
N LEU A 111 -10.58 13.14 4.35
CA LEU A 111 -11.53 13.04 5.45
C LEU A 111 -11.29 11.77 6.28
N VAL A 112 -11.17 10.61 5.62
CA VAL A 112 -10.98 9.32 6.29
C VAL A 112 -9.62 9.24 6.99
N VAL A 113 -8.53 9.72 6.35
CA VAL A 113 -7.20 9.69 6.97
C VAL A 113 -7.12 10.66 8.14
N ARG A 114 -7.77 11.84 8.09
CA ARG A 114 -7.89 12.73 9.24
C ARG A 114 -8.54 12.04 10.44
N GLU A 115 -9.64 11.31 10.22
CA GLU A 115 -10.29 10.56 11.30
C GLU A 115 -9.37 9.46 11.84
N LEU A 116 -8.61 8.76 10.99
CA LEU A 116 -7.62 7.78 11.44
C LEU A 116 -6.48 8.43 12.25
N GLU A 117 -6.02 9.64 11.89
CA GLU A 117 -5.04 10.44 12.64
C GLU A 117 -5.56 10.87 14.01
N ASN A 118 -6.87 11.12 14.15
CA ASN A 118 -7.50 11.51 15.41
C ASN A 118 -7.67 10.34 16.40
N HIS A 119 -7.58 9.09 15.94
CA HIS A 119 -7.71 7.91 16.77
C HIS A 119 -6.38 7.50 17.41
N PRO A 120 -6.29 7.38 18.76
CA PRO A 120 -5.05 7.01 19.45
C PRO A 120 -4.62 5.54 19.22
N HIS A 121 -5.48 4.74 18.58
CA HIS A 121 -5.25 3.32 18.35
C HIS A 121 -4.39 3.00 17.14
N PHE A 122 -4.13 4.00 16.27
CA PHE A 122 -3.34 3.84 15.04
C PHE A 122 -2.05 4.66 15.10
N ASN A 123 -1.05 4.22 14.36
CA ASN A 123 0.24 4.90 14.28
C ASN A 123 0.19 6.06 13.26
N ALA A 124 -0.58 7.07 13.57
CA ALA A 124 -0.66 8.33 12.83
C ALA A 124 -1.27 9.40 13.75
N GLY A 125 -0.94 10.67 13.56
CA GLY A 125 -1.48 11.75 14.38
C GLY A 125 -1.34 11.49 15.88
N LYS A 126 -2.45 11.46 16.61
CA LYS A 126 -2.50 11.29 18.07
C LYS A 126 -1.92 9.96 18.59
N GLY A 127 -1.90 8.91 17.76
CA GLY A 127 -1.37 7.59 18.11
C GLY A 127 0.03 7.32 17.59
N SER A 128 0.72 8.33 17.08
CA SER A 128 2.06 8.19 16.50
C SER A 128 3.07 7.61 17.47
N VAL A 129 3.88 6.68 16.98
CA VAL A 129 5.03 6.13 17.73
C VAL A 129 6.10 7.19 17.93
N LEU A 130 7.00 6.94 18.91
CA LEU A 130 8.02 7.88 19.32
C LEU A 130 9.37 7.58 18.67
N THR A 131 10.12 8.65 18.37
CA THR A 131 11.52 8.60 17.99
C THR A 131 12.40 8.13 19.16
N SER A 132 13.69 7.90 18.93
CA SER A 132 14.70 7.59 19.96
C SER A 132 14.73 8.63 21.08
N ASP A 133 14.37 9.87 20.79
CA ASP A 133 14.38 11.00 21.72
C ASP A 133 13.02 11.21 22.45
N GLY A 134 12.06 10.28 22.23
CA GLY A 134 10.74 10.37 22.86
C GLY A 134 9.82 11.44 22.26
N THR A 135 10.07 11.87 21.04
CA THR A 135 9.27 12.85 20.30
C THR A 135 8.52 12.17 19.14
N VAL A 136 7.47 12.83 18.61
CA VAL A 136 6.84 12.40 17.36
C VAL A 136 7.47 13.11 16.17
N GLU A 137 7.54 12.43 15.03
CA GLU A 137 7.83 12.99 13.71
C GLU A 137 6.88 12.34 12.70
N MET A 138 5.81 13.05 12.37
CA MET A 138 4.73 12.55 11.52
C MET A 138 5.01 12.81 10.05
N GLU A 139 4.45 11.96 9.20
CA GLU A 139 4.59 11.99 7.76
C GLU A 139 3.24 11.72 7.09
N ALA A 140 2.96 12.38 5.96
CA ALA A 140 1.76 12.13 5.18
C ALA A 140 1.97 12.41 3.69
N CYS A 141 1.17 11.74 2.85
CA CYS A 141 1.10 12.00 1.41
C CYS A 141 -0.33 11.81 0.91
N ILE A 142 -0.72 12.66 -0.05
CA ILE A 142 -1.98 12.58 -0.76
C ILE A 142 -1.75 12.75 -2.26
N MET A 143 -2.49 12.01 -3.09
CA MET A 143 -2.37 12.05 -4.54
C MET A 143 -3.71 11.92 -5.23
N ASP A 144 -3.96 12.79 -6.21
CA ASP A 144 -5.09 12.76 -7.15
C ASP A 144 -4.69 11.96 -8.41
N GLY A 145 -5.38 10.85 -8.67
CA GLY A 145 -5.07 9.98 -9.79
C GLY A 145 -5.38 10.58 -11.16
N ARG A 146 -6.35 11.47 -11.26
CA ARG A 146 -6.74 12.11 -12.52
C ARG A 146 -5.71 13.15 -12.99
N THR A 147 -5.24 13.98 -12.09
CA THR A 147 -4.29 15.08 -12.43
C THR A 147 -2.85 14.70 -12.14
N GLN A 148 -2.64 13.62 -11.40
CA GLN A 148 -1.35 13.20 -10.82
C GLN A 148 -0.71 14.26 -9.91
N LYS A 149 -1.48 15.26 -9.48
CA LYS A 149 -1.03 16.19 -8.44
C LYS A 149 -0.91 15.45 -7.12
N CYS A 150 0.13 15.76 -6.39
CA CYS A 150 0.40 15.16 -5.09
C CYS A 150 1.01 16.18 -4.14
N GLY A 151 0.87 15.90 -2.86
CA GLY A 151 1.51 16.67 -1.80
C GLY A 151 1.98 15.75 -0.69
N ALA A 152 3.15 16.04 -0.13
CA ALA A 152 3.76 15.26 0.93
C ALA A 152 4.38 16.16 1.99
N VAL A 153 4.38 15.66 3.23
CA VAL A 153 5.00 16.31 4.38
C VAL A 153 5.71 15.30 5.27
N SER A 154 6.78 15.72 5.95
CA SER A 154 7.51 14.88 6.91
C SER A 154 8.11 15.68 8.06
N GLY A 155 8.41 14.96 9.15
CA GLY A 155 9.07 15.52 10.33
C GLY A 155 8.18 16.49 11.10
N LEU A 156 6.85 16.34 11.02
CA LEU A 156 5.90 17.20 11.72
C LEU A 156 5.81 16.82 13.19
N THR A 157 5.78 17.83 14.04
CA THR A 157 5.77 17.66 15.50
C THR A 157 4.62 18.36 16.20
N THR A 158 3.93 19.30 15.52
CA THR A 158 2.87 20.13 16.11
C THR A 158 1.57 20.15 15.30
N VAL A 159 1.59 19.76 14.04
CA VAL A 159 0.42 19.75 13.15
C VAL A 159 -0.55 18.63 13.52
N VAL A 160 -1.82 18.96 13.80
CA VAL A 160 -2.83 18.00 14.27
C VAL A 160 -3.13 16.94 13.21
N ASN A 161 -3.36 17.38 11.96
CA ASN A 161 -3.61 16.48 10.84
C ASN A 161 -2.59 16.68 9.72
N ALA A 162 -1.60 15.82 9.68
CA ALA A 162 -0.53 15.83 8.69
C ALA A 162 -1.06 15.71 7.26
N ILE A 163 -2.12 14.91 7.04
CA ILE A 163 -2.71 14.70 5.72
C ILE A 163 -3.32 15.98 5.14
N SER A 164 -3.94 16.82 5.95
CA SER A 164 -4.49 18.11 5.50
C SER A 164 -3.38 19.09 5.10
N LEU A 165 -2.25 19.08 5.82
CA LEU A 165 -1.10 19.88 5.40
C LEU A 165 -0.50 19.37 4.07
N ALA A 166 -0.40 18.04 3.89
CA ALA A 166 0.03 17.45 2.62
C ALA A 166 -0.86 17.91 1.45
N ARG A 167 -2.18 17.97 1.65
CA ARG A 167 -3.12 18.50 0.67
C ARG A 167 -2.86 19.97 0.37
N LEU A 168 -2.63 20.80 1.37
CA LEU A 168 -2.32 22.22 1.16
C LEU A 168 -1.00 22.42 0.40
N VAL A 169 0.01 21.58 0.64
CA VAL A 169 1.25 21.59 -0.17
C VAL A 169 0.91 21.37 -1.64
N MET A 170 0.09 20.37 -1.96
CA MET A 170 -0.35 20.08 -3.33
C MET A 170 -1.12 21.23 -3.98
N GLU A 171 -1.99 21.91 -3.22
CA GLU A 171 -2.94 22.90 -3.77
C GLU A 171 -2.39 24.33 -3.79
N LYS A 172 -1.54 24.69 -2.82
CA LYS A 172 -1.13 26.08 -2.56
C LYS A 172 0.32 26.38 -2.93
N THR A 173 1.10 25.36 -3.31
CA THR A 173 2.52 25.57 -3.63
C THR A 173 2.87 24.96 -5.00
N PRO A 174 3.95 25.40 -5.65
CA PRO A 174 4.51 24.73 -6.83
C PRO A 174 5.30 23.47 -6.46
N HIS A 175 5.46 23.18 -5.17
CA HIS A 175 6.25 22.08 -4.66
C HIS A 175 5.37 20.86 -4.38
N ILE A 176 5.99 19.69 -4.39
CA ILE A 176 5.32 18.43 -4.06
C ILE A 176 5.54 18.05 -2.59
N TYR A 177 6.65 18.48 -1.98
CA TYR A 177 7.09 17.98 -0.70
C TYR A 177 7.73 19.06 0.17
N LEU A 178 7.25 19.21 1.40
CA LEU A 178 7.85 20.04 2.45
C LEU A 178 8.17 19.19 3.68
N ALA A 179 9.25 19.54 4.39
CA ALA A 179 9.68 18.78 5.56
C ALA A 179 10.15 19.67 6.72
N PHE A 180 10.07 19.12 7.95
CA PHE A 180 10.60 19.69 9.20
C PHE A 180 10.14 21.13 9.46
N ASP A 181 11.03 22.00 9.91
CA ASP A 181 10.72 23.40 10.24
C ASP A 181 10.07 24.19 9.08
N GLY A 182 10.43 23.84 7.83
CA GLY A 182 9.82 24.45 6.65
C GLY A 182 8.36 24.07 6.49
N ALA A 183 8.01 22.81 6.73
CA ALA A 183 6.62 22.33 6.69
C ALA A 183 5.80 22.90 7.86
N GLU A 184 6.38 22.97 9.06
CA GLU A 184 5.77 23.59 10.25
C GLU A 184 5.53 25.10 10.05
N ALA A 185 6.47 25.80 9.42
CA ALA A 185 6.30 27.22 9.07
C ALA A 185 5.15 27.43 8.08
N PHE A 186 5.10 26.61 7.05
CA PHE A 186 4.00 26.62 6.06
C PHE A 186 2.64 26.31 6.70
N ALA A 187 2.59 25.35 7.64
CA ALA A 187 1.35 25.03 8.37
C ALA A 187 0.84 26.26 9.15
N ARG A 188 1.71 26.98 9.86
CA ARG A 188 1.35 28.21 10.57
C ARG A 188 0.89 29.32 9.62
N GLU A 189 1.57 29.50 8.50
CA GLU A 189 1.19 30.47 7.45
C GLU A 189 -0.19 30.20 6.87
N GLN A 190 -0.53 28.92 6.64
CA GLN A 190 -1.82 28.50 6.12
C GLN A 190 -2.92 28.41 7.19
N GLY A 191 -2.63 28.68 8.47
CA GLY A 191 -3.59 28.60 9.57
C GLY A 191 -4.06 27.17 9.87
N VAL A 192 -3.22 26.17 9.58
CA VAL A 192 -3.50 24.76 9.94
C VAL A 192 -3.47 24.61 11.45
N GLU A 193 -4.38 23.81 11.99
CA GLU A 193 -4.46 23.52 13.42
C GLU A 193 -3.16 22.89 13.93
N THR A 194 -2.55 23.53 14.92
CA THR A 194 -1.34 23.04 15.59
C THR A 194 -1.59 22.92 17.08
N THR A 195 -0.84 22.04 17.74
CA THR A 195 -0.95 21.77 19.17
C THR A 195 0.42 21.52 19.79
N GLU A 196 0.46 21.41 21.12
CA GLU A 196 1.67 21.06 21.84
C GLU A 196 2.12 19.63 21.51
N LYS A 197 3.44 19.42 21.46
CA LYS A 197 4.03 18.10 21.14
C LYS A 197 3.53 16.97 22.04
N SER A 198 3.19 17.27 23.30
CA SER A 198 2.64 16.31 24.26
C SER A 198 1.28 15.75 23.88
N HIS A 199 0.52 16.44 23.01
CA HIS A 199 -0.79 15.98 22.52
C HIS A 199 -0.71 14.61 21.82
N PHE A 200 0.39 14.36 21.11
CA PHE A 200 0.60 13.13 20.33
C PHE A 200 1.18 11.98 21.15
N VAL A 201 1.67 12.27 22.36
CA VAL A 201 2.36 11.29 23.21
C VAL A 201 1.34 10.56 24.09
N THR A 202 1.19 9.26 23.87
CA THR A 202 0.34 8.38 24.69
C THR A 202 1.18 7.57 25.67
N SER A 203 0.59 7.18 26.81
CA SER A 203 1.25 6.29 27.77
C SER A 203 1.65 4.94 27.15
N GLU A 204 0.82 4.42 26.24
CA GLU A 204 1.10 3.19 25.49
C GLU A 204 2.36 3.35 24.62
N ASN A 205 2.53 4.47 23.92
CA ASN A 205 3.69 4.70 23.06
C ASN A 205 4.97 5.02 23.85
N ILE A 206 4.86 5.58 25.04
CA ILE A 206 6.02 5.71 25.98
C ILE A 206 6.51 4.31 26.38
N GLU A 207 5.59 3.41 26.75
CA GLU A 207 5.95 2.06 27.14
C GLU A 207 6.57 1.26 25.99
N ARG A 208 6.00 1.38 24.77
CA ARG A 208 6.58 0.79 23.56
C ARG A 208 7.99 1.28 23.26
N LEU A 209 8.24 2.58 23.44
CA LEU A 209 9.59 3.14 23.26
C LEU A 209 10.56 2.54 24.26
N LYS A 210 10.20 2.43 25.56
CA LYS A 210 11.05 1.81 26.58
C LYS A 210 11.41 0.37 26.23
N GLN A 211 10.40 -0.44 25.85
CA GLN A 211 10.60 -1.83 25.45
C GLN A 211 11.52 -1.94 24.23
N ALA A 212 11.36 -1.06 23.23
CA ALA A 212 12.20 -1.03 22.06
C ALA A 212 13.66 -0.64 22.41
N GLN A 213 13.86 0.31 23.31
CA GLN A 213 15.18 0.73 23.79
C GLN A 213 15.87 -0.36 24.63
N GLU A 214 15.16 -1.01 25.55
CA GLU A 214 15.67 -2.12 26.37
C GLU A 214 16.06 -3.32 25.52
N ALA A 215 15.29 -3.62 24.48
CA ALA A 215 15.59 -4.67 23.52
C ALA A 215 16.70 -4.30 22.53
N ASN A 216 17.27 -3.10 22.62
CA ASN A 216 18.21 -2.52 21.64
C ASN A 216 17.68 -2.65 20.18
N ARG A 217 16.37 -2.49 20.02
CA ARG A 217 15.67 -2.62 18.75
C ARG A 217 15.40 -1.21 18.21
N VAL A 218 16.12 -0.85 17.17
CA VAL A 218 15.55 -0.05 16.10
C VAL A 218 15.07 -1.08 15.13
N GLN A 219 13.81 -1.18 14.90
CA GLN A 219 13.16 -2.15 14.02
C GLN A 219 14.04 -3.31 13.54
N ILE A 220 13.64 -4.54 13.72
CA ILE A 220 14.31 -5.78 13.26
C ILE A 220 14.74 -5.60 11.81
N ASP A 221 16.04 -5.60 11.57
CA ASP A 221 16.60 -5.76 10.24
C ASP A 221 16.39 -7.23 9.84
N TYR A 222 15.38 -7.49 9.01
CA TYR A 222 15.07 -8.84 8.49
C TYR A 222 16.18 -9.38 7.58
N THR A 223 17.24 -8.62 7.31
CA THR A 223 18.42 -9.10 6.59
C THR A 223 19.43 -9.77 7.51
N GLN A 224 19.31 -9.65 8.83
CA GLN A 224 20.17 -10.32 9.79
C GLN A 224 19.60 -11.70 10.15
N PRO A 225 20.46 -12.75 10.20
CA PRO A 225 20.01 -14.07 10.64
C PRO A 225 19.50 -14.00 12.09
N ILE A 226 18.35 -14.63 12.35
CA ILE A 226 17.84 -14.83 13.72
C ILE A 226 18.94 -15.57 14.50
N PRO A 227 19.42 -15.03 15.66
CA PRO A 227 20.39 -15.75 16.48
C PRO A 227 19.83 -17.14 16.84
N LYS A 228 20.58 -18.21 16.57
CA LYS A 228 20.15 -19.60 16.75
C LYS A 228 20.17 -20.08 18.20
N GLU A 229 20.33 -19.22 19.21
CA GLU A 229 20.28 -19.63 20.59
C GLU A 229 19.14 -18.92 21.35
N PRO A 230 18.23 -19.67 21.97
CA PRO A 230 17.28 -19.13 22.92
C PRO A 230 18.05 -18.84 24.21
N THR A 231 18.52 -17.61 24.38
CA THR A 231 18.90 -17.17 25.71
C THR A 231 17.63 -16.95 26.49
N LYS A 232 17.43 -17.85 27.50
CA LYS A 232 16.46 -17.83 28.59
C LYS A 232 15.11 -17.20 28.22
N GLU A 233 14.07 -17.99 28.45
CA GLU A 233 12.67 -17.60 28.49
C GLU A 233 12.50 -16.17 29.06
N THR A 234 12.69 -15.17 28.23
CA THR A 234 11.85 -14.00 28.28
C THR A 234 10.57 -14.49 27.60
N THR A 235 9.56 -14.83 28.38
CA THR A 235 8.19 -14.72 27.95
C THR A 235 8.15 -13.44 27.12
N ILE A 236 8.03 -13.60 25.79
CA ILE A 236 7.69 -12.52 24.89
C ILE A 236 6.38 -12.03 25.45
N ALA A 237 6.41 -10.96 26.22
CA ALA A 237 5.21 -10.29 26.65
C ALA A 237 4.50 -9.94 25.37
N ASP A 238 3.40 -10.62 25.16
CA ASP A 238 2.45 -10.61 24.06
C ASP A 238 2.75 -9.58 23.00
N GLY A 239 3.10 -10.09 21.81
CA GLY A 239 3.39 -9.38 20.60
C GLY A 239 2.75 -8.01 20.50
N ASP A 240 3.47 -7.00 20.91
CA ASP A 240 3.11 -5.63 20.62
C ASP A 240 3.40 -5.43 19.14
N SER A 241 2.42 -5.86 18.36
CA SER A 241 2.43 -5.74 16.92
C SER A 241 2.71 -4.29 16.59
N GLN A 242 3.79 -4.04 15.90
CA GLN A 242 4.06 -2.74 15.33
C GLN A 242 2.86 -2.37 14.46
N ILE A 243 1.98 -1.53 15.01
CA ILE A 243 0.83 -1.02 14.27
C ILE A 243 1.41 -0.09 13.23
N GLY A 244 1.24 -0.47 11.97
CA GLY A 244 1.79 0.27 10.83
C GLY A 244 1.00 1.55 10.52
N THR A 245 1.39 2.18 9.47
CA THR A 245 0.81 3.33 8.77
C THR A 245 -0.69 3.23 8.58
N VAL A 246 -1.42 4.34 8.57
CA VAL A 246 -2.82 4.42 8.15
C VAL A 246 -2.94 4.92 6.72
N GLY A 247 -3.99 4.53 6.01
CA GLY A 247 -4.24 5.05 4.67
C GLY A 247 -5.61 4.73 4.15
N CYS A 248 -5.99 5.44 3.09
CA CYS A 248 -7.27 5.30 2.39
C CYS A 248 -7.09 5.51 0.90
N VAL A 249 -7.81 4.71 0.12
CA VAL A 249 -7.95 4.85 -1.33
C VAL A 249 -9.42 4.88 -1.69
N ALA A 250 -9.79 5.68 -2.68
CA ALA A 250 -11.19 5.80 -3.11
C ALA A 250 -11.30 6.02 -4.62
N VAL A 251 -12.42 5.56 -5.17
CA VAL A 251 -12.85 5.83 -6.54
C VAL A 251 -14.32 6.26 -6.53
N ASP A 252 -14.68 7.24 -7.33
CA ASP A 252 -16.07 7.66 -7.53
C ASP A 252 -16.74 6.96 -8.74
N ASN A 253 -18.04 7.22 -8.95
CA ASN A 253 -18.81 6.68 -10.06
C ASN A 253 -18.38 7.18 -11.45
N GLN A 254 -17.39 8.07 -11.52
CA GLN A 254 -16.79 8.58 -12.75
C GLN A 254 -15.41 7.96 -13.01
N GLY A 255 -14.93 7.09 -12.12
CA GLY A 255 -13.60 6.48 -12.19
C GLY A 255 -12.46 7.42 -11.75
N ASN A 256 -12.75 8.57 -11.12
CA ASN A 256 -11.71 9.38 -10.51
C ASN A 256 -11.15 8.68 -9.28
N LEU A 257 -9.86 8.71 -9.11
CA LEU A 257 -9.11 7.97 -8.08
C LEU A 257 -8.32 8.91 -7.18
N ALA A 258 -8.21 8.56 -5.90
CA ALA A 258 -7.30 9.23 -4.98
C ALA A 258 -6.72 8.26 -3.94
N SER A 259 -5.52 8.57 -3.45
CA SER A 259 -4.83 7.86 -2.37
C SER A 259 -4.32 8.85 -1.33
N ALA A 260 -4.41 8.45 -0.06
CA ALA A 260 -3.84 9.19 1.07
C ALA A 260 -3.25 8.21 2.10
N THR A 261 -2.09 8.57 2.64
CA THR A 261 -1.38 7.75 3.64
C THR A 261 -0.77 8.66 4.69
N SER A 262 -0.78 8.25 5.97
CA SER A 262 -0.20 9.00 7.10
C SER A 262 0.40 8.06 8.14
N THR A 263 1.48 8.51 8.81
CA THR A 263 2.17 7.69 9.82
C THR A 263 3.01 8.51 10.80
N GLY A 264 3.23 7.93 11.99
CA GLY A 264 4.29 8.32 12.91
C GLY A 264 5.64 7.65 12.63
N GLY A 265 5.71 6.75 11.63
CA GLY A 265 6.92 6.00 11.28
C GLY A 265 7.15 4.77 12.14
N LEU A 266 8.38 4.55 12.60
CA LEU A 266 8.81 3.39 13.38
C LEU A 266 9.10 3.77 14.82
N VAL A 267 8.73 2.90 15.77
CA VAL A 267 9.10 3.08 17.17
C VAL A 267 10.63 3.07 17.32
N ASN A 268 11.13 3.97 18.15
CA ASN A 268 12.57 4.13 18.39
C ASN A 268 13.39 4.49 17.12
N LYS A 269 12.72 5.06 16.10
CA LYS A 269 13.41 5.55 14.89
C LYS A 269 14.38 6.68 15.25
N MET A 270 15.46 6.80 14.50
CA MET A 270 16.34 7.96 14.60
C MET A 270 15.55 9.24 14.27
N VAL A 271 15.83 10.32 14.99
CA VAL A 271 15.31 11.65 14.63
C VAL A 271 15.72 11.98 13.20
N GLY A 272 14.76 12.44 12.40
CA GLY A 272 14.97 12.74 10.97
C GLY A 272 14.80 11.55 10.02
N ARG A 273 14.51 10.35 10.52
CA ARG A 273 14.18 9.20 9.63
C ARG A 273 12.84 9.41 8.94
N ILE A 274 12.84 9.35 7.64
CA ILE A 274 11.66 9.41 6.76
C ILE A 274 11.37 8.01 6.20
N GLY A 275 10.09 7.57 6.27
CA GLY A 275 9.62 6.29 5.75
C GLY A 275 9.12 6.36 4.31
N ASP A 276 8.38 5.31 3.93
CA ASP A 276 7.78 5.16 2.59
C ASP A 276 6.57 6.06 2.36
N THR A 277 5.85 6.40 3.43
CA THR A 277 4.57 7.12 3.38
C THR A 277 4.62 8.40 2.53
N PRO A 278 5.58 9.34 2.72
CA PRO A 278 5.63 10.58 1.96
C PRO A 278 6.31 10.44 0.60
N ILE A 279 6.82 9.24 0.27
CA ILE A 279 7.52 8.98 -0.99
C ILE A 279 6.50 8.50 -2.02
N ILE A 280 6.21 9.39 -3.00
CA ILE A 280 5.29 9.12 -4.09
C ILE A 280 5.78 7.89 -4.88
N GLY A 281 4.92 6.89 -5.01
CA GLY A 281 5.24 5.62 -5.66
C GLY A 281 5.73 4.54 -4.71
N ALA A 282 6.19 4.87 -3.51
CA ALA A 282 6.52 3.89 -2.48
C ALA A 282 5.30 3.58 -1.59
N GLY A 283 4.96 4.49 -0.66
CA GLY A 283 3.84 4.32 0.26
C GLY A 283 2.50 4.76 -0.30
N THR A 284 2.49 5.72 -1.23
CA THR A 284 1.29 6.37 -1.77
C THR A 284 1.41 6.55 -3.27
N TYR A 285 0.39 6.13 -4.02
CA TYR A 285 0.33 6.38 -5.46
C TYR A 285 -1.11 6.36 -5.99
N ALA A 286 -1.39 7.22 -6.96
CA ALA A 286 -2.62 7.17 -7.74
C ALA A 286 -2.38 7.63 -9.18
N ASN A 287 -3.03 6.96 -10.15
CA ASN A 287 -3.09 7.36 -11.55
C ASN A 287 -4.51 7.10 -12.11
N SER A 288 -4.68 7.09 -13.42
CA SER A 288 -5.97 6.82 -14.06
C SER A 288 -6.42 5.34 -14.00
N LEU A 289 -5.57 4.43 -13.54
CA LEU A 289 -5.87 2.99 -13.48
C LEU A 289 -6.21 2.53 -12.07
N CYS A 290 -5.46 2.98 -11.08
CA CYS A 290 -5.62 2.59 -9.68
C CYS A 290 -5.13 3.65 -8.70
N ALA A 291 -5.57 3.51 -7.45
CA ALA A 291 -5.03 4.18 -6.28
C ALA A 291 -4.56 3.14 -5.27
N VAL A 292 -3.39 3.36 -4.67
CA VAL A 292 -2.71 2.41 -3.76
C VAL A 292 -2.18 3.14 -2.53
N SER A 293 -2.43 2.58 -1.35
CA SER A 293 -1.82 2.99 -0.08
C SER A 293 -1.16 1.79 0.58
N ALA A 294 0.13 1.88 0.86
CA ALA A 294 0.93 0.80 1.42
C ALA A 294 1.20 0.99 2.92
N THR A 295 1.49 -0.11 3.61
CA THR A 295 1.78 -0.17 5.04
C THR A 295 2.73 -1.32 5.34
N GLY A 296 3.58 -1.19 6.34
CA GLY A 296 4.54 -2.21 6.74
C GLY A 296 5.92 -1.64 7.06
N LYS A 297 6.99 -2.33 6.64
CA LYS A 297 8.36 -1.88 6.82
C LYS A 297 8.75 -0.88 5.74
N GLY A 298 8.85 0.40 6.11
CA GLY A 298 9.07 1.50 5.17
C GLY A 298 10.28 1.31 4.25
N GLU A 299 11.41 0.83 4.77
CA GLU A 299 12.63 0.59 3.99
C GLU A 299 12.45 -0.51 2.92
N SER A 300 11.60 -1.52 3.18
CA SER A 300 11.27 -2.55 2.22
C SER A 300 10.33 -2.03 1.14
N ILE A 301 9.31 -1.27 1.55
CA ILE A 301 8.33 -0.64 0.67
C ILE A 301 9.02 0.37 -0.28
N MET A 302 9.94 1.19 0.25
CA MET A 302 10.73 2.13 -0.56
C MET A 302 11.60 1.43 -1.60
N ARG A 303 12.35 0.38 -1.20
CA ARG A 303 13.20 -0.37 -2.13
C ARG A 303 12.42 -1.07 -3.24
N ALA A 304 11.21 -1.55 -2.91
CA ALA A 304 10.33 -2.23 -3.86
C ALA A 304 9.39 -1.28 -4.62
N THR A 305 9.36 0.03 -4.28
CA THR A 305 8.44 1.01 -4.90
C THR A 305 6.99 0.51 -4.98
N VAL A 306 6.50 -0.12 -3.90
CA VAL A 306 5.31 -0.97 -3.85
C VAL A 306 4.10 -0.35 -4.53
N ALA A 307 3.75 0.89 -4.19
CA ALA A 307 2.53 1.52 -4.70
C ALA A 307 2.61 1.78 -6.23
N ARG A 308 3.77 2.19 -6.75
CA ARG A 308 3.94 2.45 -8.19
C ARG A 308 4.04 1.15 -8.99
N ASP A 309 4.64 0.11 -8.44
CA ASP A 309 4.80 -1.17 -9.14
C ASP A 309 3.46 -1.86 -9.38
N VAL A 310 2.48 -1.75 -8.47
CA VAL A 310 1.10 -2.19 -8.74
C VAL A 310 0.55 -1.50 -9.99
N ALA A 311 0.61 -0.16 -10.03
CA ALA A 311 0.15 0.59 -11.18
C ALA A 311 0.95 0.29 -12.46
N ALA A 312 2.27 0.05 -12.36
CA ALA A 312 3.13 -0.29 -13.49
C ALA A 312 2.78 -1.64 -14.10
N LEU A 313 2.48 -2.65 -13.28
CA LEU A 313 2.06 -3.96 -13.76
C LEU A 313 0.70 -3.91 -14.46
N MET A 314 -0.24 -3.11 -13.96
CA MET A 314 -1.51 -2.85 -14.65
C MET A 314 -1.27 -2.13 -15.99
N GLU A 315 -0.43 -1.08 -15.99
CA GLU A 315 -0.17 -0.23 -17.14
C GLU A 315 0.61 -0.95 -18.25
N TYR A 316 1.71 -1.62 -17.90
CA TYR A 316 2.65 -2.18 -18.88
C TYR A 316 2.44 -3.65 -19.20
N LYS A 317 1.86 -4.42 -18.26
CA LYS A 317 1.57 -5.85 -18.46
C LYS A 317 0.09 -6.15 -18.62
N GLY A 318 -0.80 -5.17 -18.37
CA GLY A 318 -2.25 -5.35 -18.46
C GLY A 318 -2.81 -6.33 -17.42
N LEU A 319 -2.13 -6.48 -16.27
CA LEU A 319 -2.63 -7.30 -15.17
C LEU A 319 -3.88 -6.64 -14.55
N SER A 320 -4.76 -7.45 -13.98
CA SER A 320 -5.83 -6.94 -13.11
C SER A 320 -5.25 -6.31 -11.84
N LEU A 321 -6.06 -5.51 -11.13
CA LEU A 321 -5.66 -4.93 -9.85
C LEU A 321 -5.22 -6.00 -8.85
N GLU A 322 -5.99 -7.08 -8.75
CA GLU A 322 -5.72 -8.21 -7.84
C GLU A 322 -4.40 -8.89 -8.17
N GLU A 323 -4.20 -9.28 -9.45
CA GLU A 323 -2.95 -9.94 -9.89
C GLU A 323 -1.73 -9.05 -9.67
N ALA A 324 -1.83 -7.74 -9.97
CA ALA A 324 -0.73 -6.79 -9.79
C ALA A 324 -0.37 -6.61 -8.31
N ALA A 325 -1.37 -6.41 -7.45
CA ALA A 325 -1.17 -6.24 -6.02
C ALA A 325 -0.61 -7.51 -5.36
N ALA A 326 -1.17 -8.69 -5.69
CA ALA A 326 -0.69 -9.97 -5.19
C ALA A 326 0.76 -10.24 -5.59
N TYR A 327 1.13 -9.94 -6.85
CA TYR A 327 2.51 -10.09 -7.33
C TYR A 327 3.48 -9.17 -6.57
N VAL A 328 3.15 -7.89 -6.42
CA VAL A 328 4.03 -6.92 -5.74
C VAL A 328 4.23 -7.29 -4.27
N VAL A 329 3.16 -7.62 -3.55
CA VAL A 329 3.24 -7.98 -2.13
C VAL A 329 3.90 -9.35 -1.94
N GLY A 330 3.63 -10.33 -2.82
CA GLY A 330 4.14 -11.69 -2.70
C GLY A 330 5.58 -11.86 -3.16
N GLU A 331 5.95 -11.19 -4.28
CA GLU A 331 7.22 -11.45 -4.98
C GLU A 331 8.22 -10.29 -4.90
N CYS A 332 7.74 -9.02 -4.85
CA CYS A 332 8.64 -7.86 -4.85
C CYS A 332 9.02 -7.40 -3.44
N ALA A 333 8.11 -7.53 -2.48
CA ALA A 333 8.36 -7.18 -1.08
C ALA A 333 8.83 -8.40 -0.28
N PRO A 334 9.88 -8.28 0.57
CA PRO A 334 10.29 -9.36 1.44
C PRO A 334 9.14 -9.85 2.32
N LYS A 335 9.06 -11.16 2.56
CA LYS A 335 8.01 -11.79 3.36
C LYS A 335 7.92 -11.15 4.75
N GLY A 336 6.71 -10.88 5.20
CA GLY A 336 6.43 -10.29 6.52
C GLY A 336 6.63 -8.77 6.58
N THR A 337 6.78 -8.07 5.43
CA THR A 337 7.16 -6.64 5.46
C THR A 337 6.18 -5.69 4.81
N ALA A 338 5.17 -6.17 4.10
CA ALA A 338 4.29 -5.29 3.33
C ALA A 338 2.82 -5.72 3.37
N GLY A 339 1.95 -4.71 3.35
CA GLY A 339 0.55 -4.80 3.02
C GLY A 339 0.14 -3.55 2.23
N LEU A 340 -0.98 -3.62 1.54
CA LEU A 340 -1.56 -2.49 0.83
C LEU A 340 -3.08 -2.62 0.71
N VAL A 341 -3.73 -1.49 0.53
CA VAL A 341 -5.09 -1.40 0.01
C VAL A 341 -5.06 -0.70 -1.33
N ALA A 342 -5.87 -1.17 -2.27
CA ALA A 342 -5.94 -0.57 -3.59
C ALA A 342 -7.36 -0.65 -4.17
N VAL A 343 -7.70 0.35 -5.00
CA VAL A 343 -8.93 0.39 -5.80
C VAL A 343 -8.59 0.68 -7.26
N SER A 344 -9.34 0.08 -8.20
CA SER A 344 -9.21 0.38 -9.63
C SER A 344 -10.22 1.43 -10.08
N ALA A 345 -10.00 2.02 -11.25
CA ALA A 345 -10.95 2.93 -11.88
C ALA A 345 -12.32 2.27 -12.19
N LYS A 346 -12.40 0.94 -12.12
CA LYS A 346 -13.64 0.18 -12.32
C LYS A 346 -14.41 -0.13 -11.03
N GLY A 347 -13.90 0.30 -9.86
CA GLY A 347 -14.50 0.00 -8.55
C GLY A 347 -14.06 -1.34 -7.94
N GLU A 348 -13.06 -2.02 -8.54
CA GLU A 348 -12.46 -3.22 -7.94
C GLU A 348 -11.64 -2.83 -6.70
N VAL A 349 -11.67 -3.68 -5.68
CA VAL A 349 -10.93 -3.49 -4.42
C VAL A 349 -10.02 -4.68 -4.17
N THR A 350 -8.79 -4.43 -3.73
CA THR A 350 -7.92 -5.47 -3.18
C THR A 350 -7.20 -4.99 -1.91
N MET A 351 -6.93 -5.90 -0.98
CA MET A 351 -6.31 -5.63 0.32
C MET A 351 -5.25 -6.69 0.62
N GLN A 352 -4.15 -6.66 -0.14
CA GLN A 352 -3.08 -7.67 -0.09
C GLN A 352 -2.08 -7.40 1.03
N PHE A 353 -1.61 -8.45 1.70
CA PHE A 353 -0.53 -8.36 2.68
C PHE A 353 0.24 -9.69 2.80
N ASN A 354 1.51 -9.61 3.17
CA ASN A 354 2.38 -10.76 3.43
C ASN A 354 2.86 -10.85 4.89
N THR A 355 2.32 -9.99 5.75
CA THR A 355 2.51 -9.98 7.21
C THR A 355 1.55 -10.96 7.91
N THR A 356 1.63 -11.10 9.23
CA THR A 356 0.70 -11.97 10.00
C THR A 356 -0.74 -11.43 9.95
N GLY A 357 -0.92 -10.10 9.89
CA GLY A 357 -2.22 -9.47 9.78
C GLY A 357 -2.15 -8.04 9.28
N MET A 358 -3.30 -7.50 8.88
CA MET A 358 -3.48 -6.11 8.50
C MET A 358 -4.86 -5.63 8.96
N PHE A 359 -4.91 -4.59 9.78
CA PHE A 359 -6.16 -3.88 10.08
C PHE A 359 -6.64 -3.23 8.80
N ARG A 360 -7.77 -3.69 8.24
CA ARG A 360 -8.24 -3.27 6.94
C ARG A 360 -9.76 -3.25 6.87
N ALA A 361 -10.29 -2.38 6.02
CA ALA A 361 -11.72 -2.31 5.74
C ALA A 361 -11.94 -1.83 4.30
N CYS A 362 -13.06 -2.26 3.70
CA CYS A 362 -13.49 -1.77 2.40
C CYS A 362 -15.02 -1.78 2.27
N ALA A 363 -15.50 -1.02 1.28
CA ALA A 363 -16.89 -1.06 0.83
C ALA A 363 -16.99 -0.68 -0.65
N THR A 364 -18.00 -1.22 -1.32
CA THR A 364 -18.33 -0.97 -2.72
C THR A 364 -19.80 -0.60 -2.89
N GLU A 365 -20.14 0.01 -4.01
CA GLU A 365 -21.52 0.51 -4.27
C GLU A 365 -22.56 -0.60 -4.34
N ASP A 366 -22.17 -1.81 -4.75
CA ASP A 366 -23.03 -2.99 -4.80
C ASP A 366 -23.43 -3.56 -3.43
N GLY A 367 -22.91 -2.96 -2.35
CA GLY A 367 -23.24 -3.31 -0.97
C GLY A 367 -22.24 -4.27 -0.31
N TYR A 368 -21.16 -4.67 -1.00
CA TYR A 368 -20.09 -5.40 -0.33
C TYR A 368 -19.39 -4.51 0.71
N SER A 369 -19.11 -5.07 1.88
CA SER A 369 -18.34 -4.40 2.94
C SER A 369 -17.64 -5.44 3.79
N GLU A 370 -16.36 -5.20 4.08
CA GLU A 370 -15.52 -6.07 4.91
C GLU A 370 -14.72 -5.25 5.92
N ILE A 371 -14.58 -5.77 7.14
CA ILE A 371 -13.57 -5.35 8.12
C ILE A 371 -12.86 -6.61 8.57
N ALA A 372 -11.55 -6.65 8.45
CA ALA A 372 -10.77 -7.84 8.77
C ALA A 372 -9.36 -7.47 9.25
N ILE A 373 -8.71 -8.44 9.90
CA ILE A 373 -7.33 -8.32 10.40
C ILE A 373 -6.46 -9.41 9.79
N TRP A 374 -6.89 -10.66 9.93
CA TRP A 374 -6.15 -11.85 9.48
C TRP A 374 -6.64 -12.34 8.12
N PRO A 375 -5.89 -13.22 7.45
CA PRO A 375 -6.38 -13.90 6.26
C PRO A 375 -7.69 -14.64 6.54
N SER A 376 -8.59 -14.65 5.56
CA SER A 376 -9.79 -15.51 5.62
C SER A 376 -9.34 -16.98 5.62
N VAL A 377 -9.88 -17.78 6.53
CA VAL A 377 -9.59 -19.23 6.66
C VAL A 377 -10.28 -19.99 5.56
#